data_ed419b568006da7c912ec4f226fea27b
#
_entry.id   ed419b568006da7c912ec4f226fea27b
#
_cell.length_a   1.000
_cell.length_b   1.000
_cell.length_c   1.000
_cell.angle_alpha   90.00
_cell.angle_beta   90.00
_cell.angle_gamma   90.00
#
_symmetry.space_group_name_H-M   'P 1'
#
loop_
_entity.id
_entity.type
_entity.pdbx_description
1 polymer ?
#
loop_
_entity_poly.entity_id
_entity_poly.type
_entity_poly.pdbx_seq_one_letter_code
_entity_poly.pdbx_strand_id
1 'polypeptide(L)'
;MPKQYQHIAGQSMVMHTLAALQSVSRLEKVVVVVSPKDSHDWSESNVHRLSCGGETRAESVFNGLTELLAIGATDPEGVQATDWILVHDAARCLITEFEINRLIDACIDDEVGGLLALPLPDTLKAAVNGRVSATLPRQDKWLAQTPQMFRAGPLHAALQAKALENFEGITDEASAMEMAGFAPKLVVGSPHNFKVTYPPDFALAEDLLGSRK
;
A
#
# COMPACT_ATOMS: atom_id res chain seq x y z
N MET A 1 -2.45 -18.77 -11.07
CA MET A 1 -2.84 -18.30 -9.72
C MET A 1 -2.31 -16.89 -9.55
N PRO A 2 -3.08 -15.93 -9.05
CA PRO A 2 -2.61 -14.59 -8.77
C PRO A 2 -1.43 -14.60 -7.80
N LYS A 3 -0.49 -13.66 -7.99
CA LYS A 3 0.80 -13.62 -7.29
C LYS A 3 0.65 -13.57 -5.76
N GLN A 4 -0.31 -12.80 -5.24
CA GLN A 4 -0.54 -12.64 -3.81
C GLN A 4 -0.96 -13.92 -3.08
N TYR A 5 -1.39 -14.94 -3.82
CA TYR A 5 -1.77 -16.25 -3.28
C TYR A 5 -0.65 -17.30 -3.41
N GLN A 6 0.49 -16.93 -3.98
CA GLN A 6 1.65 -17.82 -3.98
C GLN A 6 2.22 -17.95 -2.57
N HIS A 7 2.67 -19.15 -2.24
CA HIS A 7 3.20 -19.45 -0.91
C HIS A 7 4.66 -18.99 -0.79
N ILE A 8 4.98 -18.48 0.38
CA ILE A 8 6.32 -18.10 0.84
C ILE A 8 6.41 -18.59 2.29
N ALA A 9 7.44 -19.32 2.65
CA ALA A 9 7.66 -19.82 4.01
C ALA A 9 6.42 -20.52 4.65
N GLY A 10 5.68 -21.28 3.81
CA GLY A 10 4.55 -22.10 4.25
C GLY A 10 3.17 -21.44 4.25
N GLN A 11 3.07 -20.13 3.98
CA GLN A 11 1.80 -19.40 3.90
C GLN A 11 1.71 -18.58 2.61
N SER A 12 0.50 -18.21 2.17
CA SER A 12 0.37 -17.31 1.04
C SER A 12 0.92 -15.91 1.37
N MET A 13 1.46 -15.24 0.36
CA MET A 13 2.05 -13.90 0.49
C MET A 13 1.11 -12.92 1.21
N VAL A 14 -0.18 -12.93 0.85
CA VAL A 14 -1.17 -12.05 1.45
C VAL A 14 -1.37 -12.34 2.94
N MET A 15 -1.29 -13.60 3.38
CA MET A 15 -1.44 -13.96 4.80
C MET A 15 -0.30 -13.44 5.67
N HIS A 16 0.95 -13.40 5.15
CA HIS A 16 2.04 -12.73 5.86
C HIS A 16 1.78 -11.24 6.03
N THR A 17 1.30 -10.58 4.97
CA THR A 17 0.93 -9.15 5.02
C THR A 17 -0.18 -8.89 6.04
N LEU A 18 -1.22 -9.72 6.05
CA LEU A 18 -2.33 -9.59 6.98
C LEU A 18 -1.90 -9.83 8.42
N ALA A 19 -1.08 -10.84 8.67
CA ALA A 19 -0.54 -11.10 10.00
C ALA A 19 0.24 -9.91 10.56
N ALA A 20 1.07 -9.27 9.72
CA ALA A 20 1.82 -8.07 10.11
C ALA A 20 0.89 -6.87 10.41
N LEU A 21 -0.17 -6.67 9.64
CA LEU A 21 -1.15 -5.61 9.90
C LEU A 21 -1.97 -5.92 11.16
N GLN A 22 -2.42 -7.15 11.34
CA GLN A 22 -3.22 -7.56 12.49
C GLN A 22 -2.43 -7.56 13.82
N SER A 23 -1.09 -7.63 13.79
CA SER A 23 -0.27 -7.50 15.00
C SER A 23 -0.22 -6.06 15.54
N VAL A 24 -0.60 -5.07 14.75
CA VAL A 24 -0.58 -3.65 15.14
C VAL A 24 -1.85 -3.31 15.91
N SER A 25 -1.75 -3.17 17.21
CA SER A 25 -2.90 -2.89 18.11
C SER A 25 -3.58 -1.53 17.85
N ARG A 26 -2.93 -0.63 17.13
CA ARG A 26 -3.47 0.70 16.75
C ARG A 26 -4.36 0.66 15.50
N LEU A 27 -4.39 -0.46 14.79
CA LEU A 27 -5.29 -0.65 13.65
C LEU A 27 -6.59 -1.26 14.14
N GLU A 28 -7.69 -0.53 14.04
CA GLU A 28 -9.01 -0.98 14.48
C GLU A 28 -9.59 -2.05 13.57
N LYS A 29 -9.38 -1.89 12.26
CA LYS A 29 -9.90 -2.79 11.23
C LYS A 29 -8.86 -3.04 10.15
N VAL A 30 -8.78 -4.28 9.68
CA VAL A 30 -8.02 -4.67 8.50
C VAL A 30 -9.00 -5.14 7.43
N VAL A 31 -8.93 -4.49 6.26
CA VAL A 31 -9.84 -4.75 5.13
C VAL A 31 -9.04 -5.20 3.92
N VAL A 32 -9.53 -6.21 3.23
CA VAL A 32 -8.94 -6.67 1.97
C VAL A 32 -9.89 -6.40 0.82
N VAL A 33 -9.42 -5.66 -0.17
CA VAL A 33 -10.15 -5.43 -1.42
C VAL A 33 -9.70 -6.46 -2.44
N VAL A 34 -10.63 -7.25 -2.93
CA VAL A 34 -10.38 -8.32 -3.91
C VAL A 34 -11.27 -8.13 -5.15
N SER A 35 -10.86 -8.75 -6.25
CA SER A 35 -11.70 -8.80 -7.46
C SER A 35 -13.08 -9.41 -7.14
N PRO A 36 -14.16 -8.94 -7.75
CA PRO A 36 -15.48 -9.60 -7.66
C PRO A 36 -15.46 -11.08 -8.08
N LYS A 37 -14.48 -11.48 -8.88
CA LYS A 37 -14.28 -12.87 -9.34
C LYS A 37 -13.27 -13.65 -8.50
N ASP A 38 -12.86 -13.10 -7.35
CA ASP A 38 -11.90 -13.77 -6.48
C ASP A 38 -12.50 -15.04 -5.88
N SER A 39 -11.77 -16.15 -6.04
CA SER A 39 -12.17 -17.49 -5.58
C SER A 39 -11.23 -18.03 -4.49
N HIS A 40 -10.35 -17.19 -3.94
CA HIS A 40 -9.47 -17.59 -2.85
C HIS A 40 -10.27 -17.91 -1.59
N ASP A 41 -9.87 -18.96 -0.88
CA ASP A 41 -10.45 -19.30 0.41
C ASP A 41 -9.90 -18.36 1.50
N TRP A 42 -10.78 -17.56 2.07
CA TRP A 42 -10.48 -16.60 3.13
C TRP A 42 -10.93 -17.08 4.53
N SER A 43 -11.37 -18.33 4.65
CA SER A 43 -11.94 -18.87 5.90
C SER A 43 -10.98 -18.81 7.10
N GLU A 44 -9.67 -18.90 6.85
CA GLU A 44 -8.63 -18.81 7.88
C GLU A 44 -8.25 -17.37 8.25
N SER A 45 -8.75 -16.37 7.52
CA SER A 45 -8.46 -14.96 7.76
C SER A 45 -9.57 -14.29 8.55
N ASN A 46 -9.23 -13.62 9.63
CA ASN A 46 -10.19 -12.78 10.37
C ASN A 46 -10.14 -11.35 9.84
N VAL A 47 -10.41 -11.17 8.53
CA VAL A 47 -10.38 -9.87 7.85
C VAL A 47 -11.71 -9.57 7.18
N HIS A 48 -12.07 -8.30 7.15
CA HIS A 48 -13.21 -7.84 6.38
C HIS A 48 -12.85 -7.80 4.90
N ARG A 49 -13.62 -8.52 4.07
CA ARG A 49 -13.39 -8.62 2.63
C ARG A 49 -14.40 -7.78 1.85
N LEU A 50 -13.90 -6.91 0.96
CA LEU A 50 -14.68 -6.19 -0.02
C LEU A 50 -14.41 -6.76 -1.42
N SER A 51 -15.46 -7.20 -2.11
CA SER A 51 -15.36 -7.79 -3.46
C SER A 51 -15.62 -6.74 -4.54
N CYS A 52 -14.99 -5.58 -4.42
CA CYS A 52 -15.17 -4.42 -5.29
C CYS A 52 -13.89 -4.01 -6.06
N GLY A 53 -12.84 -4.85 -6.06
CA GLY A 53 -11.60 -4.55 -6.75
C GLY A 53 -11.80 -4.28 -8.25
N GLY A 54 -11.16 -3.23 -8.75
CA GLY A 54 -11.20 -2.81 -10.14
C GLY A 54 -10.09 -3.45 -11.01
N GLU A 55 -9.94 -2.95 -12.23
CA GLU A 55 -8.94 -3.43 -13.18
C GLU A 55 -7.53 -2.94 -12.82
N THR A 56 -7.42 -1.80 -12.13
CA THR A 56 -6.16 -1.22 -11.68
C THR A 56 -6.08 -1.19 -10.15
N ARG A 57 -4.86 -0.98 -9.63
CA ARG A 57 -4.63 -0.80 -8.19
C ARG A 57 -5.36 0.46 -7.68
N ALA A 58 -5.24 1.57 -8.40
CA ALA A 58 -5.88 2.84 -8.03
C ALA A 58 -7.40 2.71 -7.99
N GLU A 59 -7.99 2.04 -8.99
CA GLU A 59 -9.43 1.76 -9.03
C GLU A 59 -9.87 0.87 -7.86
N SER A 60 -9.08 -0.16 -7.53
CA SER A 60 -9.38 -1.04 -6.39
C SER A 60 -9.39 -0.27 -5.06
N VAL A 61 -8.43 0.64 -4.86
CA VAL A 61 -8.38 1.50 -3.65
C VAL A 61 -9.57 2.47 -3.64
N PHE A 62 -9.88 3.10 -4.76
CA PHE A 62 -11.03 4.00 -4.89
C PHE A 62 -12.34 3.31 -4.57
N ASN A 63 -12.57 2.13 -5.16
CA ASN A 63 -13.80 1.36 -4.94
C ASN A 63 -13.91 0.91 -3.47
N GLY A 64 -12.81 0.43 -2.88
CA GLY A 64 -12.78 0.05 -1.47
C GLY A 64 -13.09 1.21 -0.53
N LEU A 65 -12.50 2.38 -0.76
CA LEU A 65 -12.79 3.60 0.01
C LEU A 65 -14.24 4.07 -0.18
N THR A 66 -14.77 3.99 -1.40
CA THR A 66 -16.16 4.35 -1.70
C THR A 66 -17.12 3.48 -0.89
N GLU A 67 -16.89 2.15 -0.86
CA GLU A 67 -17.74 1.22 -0.13
C GLU A 67 -17.63 1.44 1.40
N LEU A 68 -16.40 1.63 1.92
CA LEU A 68 -16.17 1.89 3.34
C LEU A 68 -16.84 3.20 3.81
N LEU A 69 -16.70 4.28 3.05
CA LEU A 69 -17.32 5.56 3.37
C LEU A 69 -18.85 5.52 3.25
N ALA A 70 -19.39 4.74 2.31
CA ALA A 70 -20.84 4.53 2.19
C ALA A 70 -21.41 3.78 3.42
N ILE A 71 -20.68 2.80 3.95
CA ILE A 71 -21.02 2.13 5.21
C ILE A 71 -20.98 3.13 6.37
N GLY A 72 -19.90 3.90 6.48
CA GLY A 72 -19.73 4.91 7.54
C GLY A 72 -20.78 6.03 7.52
N ALA A 73 -21.38 6.33 6.38
CA ALA A 73 -22.46 7.30 6.29
C ALA A 73 -23.74 6.84 6.99
N THR A 74 -23.91 5.55 7.20
CA THR A 74 -25.11 4.95 7.84
C THR A 74 -24.82 4.26 9.18
N ASP A 75 -23.54 4.00 9.47
CA ASP A 75 -23.07 3.35 10.69
C ASP A 75 -21.97 4.21 11.34
N PRO A 76 -22.20 4.79 12.53
CA PRO A 76 -21.18 5.56 13.24
C PRO A 76 -19.91 4.79 13.59
N GLU A 77 -19.98 3.45 13.68
CA GLU A 77 -18.83 2.57 13.87
C GLU A 77 -18.11 2.23 12.55
N GLY A 78 -18.65 2.70 11.42
CA GLY A 78 -18.04 2.58 10.10
C GLY A 78 -16.94 3.65 9.87
N VAL A 79 -16.21 3.49 8.76
CA VAL A 79 -15.12 4.41 8.39
C VAL A 79 -15.68 5.79 8.06
N GLN A 80 -15.19 6.81 8.75
CA GLN A 80 -15.54 8.20 8.55
C GLN A 80 -14.52 8.91 7.63
N ALA A 81 -14.94 10.01 7.00
CA ALA A 81 -14.04 10.79 6.13
C ALA A 81 -12.81 11.36 6.85
N THR A 82 -12.91 11.51 8.17
CA THR A 82 -11.84 12.00 9.03
C THR A 82 -10.91 10.90 9.55
N ASP A 83 -11.22 9.63 9.31
CA ASP A 83 -10.39 8.53 9.79
C ASP A 83 -9.11 8.37 8.96
N TRP A 84 -8.08 7.86 9.62
CA TRP A 84 -6.84 7.52 8.97
C TRP A 84 -6.94 6.15 8.28
N ILE A 85 -6.55 6.11 7.02
CA ILE A 85 -6.46 4.89 6.23
C ILE A 85 -5.01 4.61 5.89
N LEU A 86 -4.58 3.37 6.12
CA LEU A 86 -3.29 2.85 5.66
C LEU A 86 -3.53 1.95 4.44
N VAL A 87 -3.08 2.37 3.28
CA VAL A 87 -3.14 1.54 2.07
C VAL A 87 -1.83 0.77 1.91
N HIS A 88 -1.93 -0.55 1.77
CA HIS A 88 -0.76 -1.42 1.69
C HIS A 88 -0.88 -2.45 0.56
N ASP A 89 0.25 -2.71 -0.10
CA ASP A 89 0.35 -3.72 -1.14
C ASP A 89 0.50 -5.13 -0.53
N ALA A 90 -0.37 -6.07 -0.87
CA ALA A 90 -0.24 -7.48 -0.47
C ALA A 90 1.10 -8.11 -0.87
N ALA A 91 1.77 -7.56 -1.87
CA ALA A 91 3.08 -8.02 -2.34
C ALA A 91 4.27 -7.47 -1.54
N ARG A 92 4.04 -6.68 -0.48
CA ARG A 92 5.06 -6.26 0.49
C ARG A 92 4.91 -7.01 1.81
N CYS A 93 4.93 -8.33 1.71
CA CYS A 93 4.67 -9.26 2.81
C CYS A 93 5.73 -9.28 3.91
N LEU A 94 6.79 -8.51 3.76
CA LEU A 94 7.88 -8.38 4.73
C LEU A 94 7.75 -7.15 5.64
N ILE A 95 6.67 -6.37 5.48
CA ILE A 95 6.37 -5.25 6.38
C ILE A 95 6.35 -5.72 7.85
N THR A 96 6.75 -4.88 8.76
CA THR A 96 6.79 -5.17 10.19
C THR A 96 5.89 -4.22 10.97
N GLU A 97 5.41 -4.68 12.14
CA GLU A 97 4.69 -3.83 13.10
C GLU A 97 5.46 -2.55 13.43
N PHE A 98 6.79 -2.65 13.59
CA PHE A 98 7.64 -1.51 13.89
C PHE A 98 7.58 -0.43 12.80
N GLU A 99 7.62 -0.83 11.52
CA GLU A 99 7.57 0.11 10.39
C GLU A 99 6.18 0.75 10.27
N ILE A 100 5.12 -0.02 10.50
CA ILE A 100 3.74 0.47 10.50
C ILE A 100 3.56 1.50 11.62
N ASN A 101 3.96 1.18 12.85
CA ASN A 101 3.86 2.09 13.98
C ASN A 101 4.67 3.38 13.75
N ARG A 102 5.88 3.27 13.17
CA ARG A 102 6.70 4.45 12.81
C ARG A 102 5.99 5.38 11.82
N LEU A 103 5.29 4.83 10.81
CA LEU A 103 4.49 5.63 9.90
C LEU A 103 3.33 6.32 10.63
N ILE A 104 2.62 5.58 11.48
CA ILE A 104 1.52 6.13 12.27
C ILE A 104 2.02 7.27 13.18
N ASP A 105 3.13 7.07 13.90
CA ASP A 105 3.70 8.10 14.77
C ASP A 105 4.10 9.37 14.02
N ALA A 106 4.59 9.22 12.79
CA ALA A 106 5.01 10.35 11.97
C ALA A 106 3.83 11.14 11.38
N CYS A 107 2.68 10.48 11.16
CA CYS A 107 1.57 11.03 10.39
C CYS A 107 0.32 11.33 11.21
N ILE A 108 0.18 10.80 12.43
CA ILE A 108 -1.09 10.92 13.18
C ILE A 108 -1.51 12.36 13.44
N ASP A 109 -0.55 13.26 13.65
CA ASP A 109 -0.75 14.70 13.89
C ASP A 109 -0.42 15.55 12.65
N ASP A 110 -0.15 14.92 11.49
CA ASP A 110 0.15 15.63 10.25
C ASP A 110 -1.14 16.05 9.53
N GLU A 111 -1.15 17.20 8.89
CA GLU A 111 -2.32 17.72 8.18
C GLU A 111 -2.64 16.93 6.90
N VAL A 112 -1.65 16.29 6.31
CA VAL A 112 -1.77 15.58 5.02
C VAL A 112 -1.68 14.06 5.20
N GLY A 113 -0.68 13.60 5.95
CA GLY A 113 -0.26 12.21 6.04
C GLY A 113 1.02 11.95 5.25
N GLY A 114 1.32 10.69 4.96
CA GLY A 114 2.58 10.36 4.30
C GLY A 114 2.74 8.89 3.95
N LEU A 115 3.95 8.53 3.57
CA LEU A 115 4.29 7.20 3.09
C LEU A 115 5.63 6.73 3.63
N LEU A 116 5.79 5.41 3.73
CA LEU A 116 7.11 4.81 3.87
C LEU A 116 7.88 4.99 2.55
N ALA A 117 9.13 5.37 2.63
CA ALA A 117 10.00 5.52 1.47
C ALA A 117 11.48 5.32 1.83
N LEU A 118 12.31 5.04 0.85
CA LEU A 118 13.77 4.92 1.00
C LEU A 118 14.47 5.97 0.16
N PRO A 119 15.50 6.66 0.69
CA PRO A 119 16.39 7.46 -0.14
C PRO A 119 17.02 6.56 -1.21
N LEU A 120 17.13 7.07 -2.44
CA LEU A 120 17.75 6.30 -3.53
C LEU A 120 19.24 6.07 -3.26
N PRO A 121 19.70 4.81 -3.05
CA PRO A 121 21.07 4.54 -2.66
C PRO A 121 22.04 4.60 -3.84
N ASP A 122 21.61 4.20 -5.03
CA ASP A 122 22.43 4.03 -6.22
C ASP A 122 22.39 5.21 -7.18
N THR A 123 23.32 5.22 -8.13
CA THR A 123 23.33 6.21 -9.22
C THR A 123 22.13 6.01 -10.13
N LEU A 124 21.31 7.05 -10.30
CA LEU A 124 20.13 7.02 -11.16
C LEU A 124 20.51 7.30 -12.61
N LYS A 125 20.12 6.41 -13.52
CA LYS A 125 20.32 6.53 -14.96
C LYS A 125 18.97 6.69 -15.67
N ALA A 126 18.87 7.69 -16.53
CA ALA A 126 17.83 7.71 -17.55
C ALA A 126 18.28 6.88 -18.76
N ALA A 127 17.33 6.21 -19.41
CA ALA A 127 17.61 5.38 -20.58
C ALA A 127 16.64 5.66 -21.74
N VAL A 128 17.18 5.55 -22.97
CA VAL A 128 16.39 5.57 -24.21
C VAL A 128 16.83 4.36 -25.02
N ASN A 129 15.88 3.55 -25.48
CA ASN A 129 16.13 2.35 -26.29
C ASN A 129 17.19 1.40 -25.67
N GLY A 130 17.15 1.22 -24.33
CA GLY A 130 18.06 0.33 -23.61
C GLY A 130 19.49 0.87 -23.42
N ARG A 131 19.77 2.12 -23.78
CA ARG A 131 21.06 2.78 -23.59
C ARG A 131 20.93 3.95 -22.62
N VAL A 132 21.96 4.19 -21.82
CA VAL A 132 22.01 5.35 -20.93
C VAL A 132 21.95 6.62 -21.74
N SER A 133 20.93 7.47 -21.46
CA SER A 133 20.79 8.81 -22.05
C SER A 133 21.31 9.91 -21.13
N ALA A 134 21.20 9.73 -19.80
CA ALA A 134 21.69 10.69 -18.82
C ALA A 134 21.97 10.03 -17.47
N THR A 135 22.81 10.65 -16.64
CA THR A 135 22.91 10.40 -15.21
C THR A 135 22.14 11.49 -14.49
N LEU A 136 21.15 11.09 -13.69
CA LEU A 136 20.32 12.02 -12.93
C LEU A 136 20.84 12.17 -11.49
N PRO A 137 20.76 13.35 -10.87
CA PRO A 137 21.05 13.51 -9.45
C PRO A 137 20.15 12.61 -8.61
N ARG A 138 20.74 11.84 -7.71
CA ARG A 138 19.98 10.99 -6.76
C ARG A 138 19.57 11.73 -5.50
N GLN A 139 20.16 12.90 -5.25
CA GLN A 139 19.79 13.76 -4.12
C GLN A 139 18.29 14.06 -4.22
N ASP A 140 17.62 13.99 -3.07
CA ASP A 140 16.17 14.22 -2.95
C ASP A 140 15.28 13.28 -3.80
N LYS A 141 15.81 12.12 -4.19
CA LYS A 141 15.03 11.04 -4.82
C LYS A 141 14.79 9.91 -3.85
N TRP A 142 13.54 9.50 -3.78
CA TRP A 142 13.08 8.46 -2.87
C TRP A 142 12.36 7.36 -3.63
N LEU A 143 12.47 6.15 -3.13
CA LEU A 143 11.73 4.98 -3.60
C LEU A 143 10.49 4.81 -2.72
N ALA A 144 9.32 5.10 -3.25
CA ALA A 144 8.05 4.96 -2.53
C ALA A 144 7.79 3.51 -2.13
N GLN A 145 7.36 3.33 -0.90
CA GLN A 145 6.89 2.06 -0.36
C GLN A 145 5.44 2.21 0.14
N THR A 146 4.85 1.10 0.58
CA THR A 146 3.63 1.08 1.35
C THR A 146 3.88 0.44 2.72
N PRO A 147 3.10 0.73 3.78
CA PRO A 147 1.85 1.50 3.78
C PRO A 147 2.03 2.98 3.44
N GLN A 148 0.94 3.57 2.91
CA GLN A 148 0.76 5.00 2.76
C GLN A 148 -0.46 5.40 3.58
N MET A 149 -0.36 6.45 4.39
CA MET A 149 -1.35 6.84 5.41
C MET A 149 -1.92 8.22 5.10
N PHE A 150 -3.24 8.26 4.89
CA PHE A 150 -3.98 9.48 4.57
C PHE A 150 -5.35 9.47 5.23
N ARG A 151 -6.00 10.64 5.37
CA ARG A 151 -7.40 10.70 5.76
C ARG A 151 -8.28 10.15 4.66
N ALA A 152 -9.31 9.36 5.02
CA ALA A 152 -10.18 8.67 4.07
C ALA A 152 -10.86 9.61 3.08
N GLY A 153 -11.45 10.71 3.55
CA GLY A 153 -12.14 11.69 2.72
C GLY A 153 -11.24 12.37 1.69
N PRO A 154 -10.14 13.01 2.11
CA PRO A 154 -9.17 13.63 1.20
C PRO A 154 -8.60 12.65 0.17
N LEU A 155 -8.21 11.43 0.58
CA LEU A 155 -7.70 10.43 -0.35
C LEU A 155 -8.78 10.00 -1.36
N HIS A 156 -10.01 9.73 -0.88
CA HIS A 156 -11.12 9.39 -1.77
C HIS A 156 -11.38 10.51 -2.79
N ALA A 157 -11.43 11.78 -2.36
CA ALA A 157 -11.65 12.92 -3.24
C ALA A 157 -10.54 13.08 -4.30
N ALA A 158 -9.27 12.86 -3.91
CA ALA A 158 -8.13 12.90 -4.82
C ALA A 158 -8.23 11.82 -5.91
N LEU A 159 -8.59 10.58 -5.52
CA LEU A 159 -8.80 9.48 -6.45
C LEU A 159 -10.02 9.72 -7.34
N GLN A 160 -11.14 10.21 -6.79
CA GLN A 160 -12.37 10.50 -7.51
C GLN A 160 -12.16 11.52 -8.63
N ALA A 161 -11.32 12.53 -8.40
CA ALA A 161 -11.00 13.54 -9.41
C ALA A 161 -10.36 12.94 -10.68
N LYS A 162 -9.77 11.75 -10.57
CA LYS A 162 -9.11 11.02 -11.67
C LYS A 162 -9.90 9.79 -12.18
N ALA A 163 -11.03 9.48 -11.58
CA ALA A 163 -11.83 8.30 -11.94
C ALA A 163 -12.31 8.35 -13.41
N LEU A 164 -12.74 9.51 -13.91
CA LEU A 164 -13.17 9.69 -15.30
C LEU A 164 -12.01 9.61 -16.32
N GLU A 165 -10.78 9.77 -15.87
CA GLU A 165 -9.55 9.65 -16.66
C GLU A 165 -8.90 8.26 -16.46
N ASN A 166 -9.66 7.26 -15.99
CA ASN A 166 -9.16 5.91 -15.66
C ASN A 166 -7.92 5.92 -14.76
N PHE A 167 -7.84 6.86 -13.83
CA PHE A 167 -6.72 7.05 -12.90
C PHE A 167 -5.37 7.29 -13.57
N GLU A 168 -5.37 7.89 -14.77
CA GLU A 168 -4.14 8.17 -15.51
C GLU A 168 -3.19 9.05 -14.66
N GLY A 169 -1.91 8.66 -14.62
CA GLY A 169 -0.86 9.33 -13.85
C GLY A 169 -0.79 8.94 -12.37
N ILE A 170 -1.79 8.22 -11.83
CA ILE A 170 -1.74 7.73 -10.46
C ILE A 170 -0.93 6.42 -10.41
N THR A 171 0.17 6.45 -9.66
CA THR A 171 1.05 5.30 -9.43
C THR A 171 0.86 4.70 -8.02
N ASP A 172 0.50 5.54 -7.07
CA ASP A 172 0.24 5.21 -5.66
C ASP A 172 -0.68 6.29 -5.02
N GLU A 173 -1.01 6.16 -3.73
CA GLU A 173 -1.86 7.12 -3.03
C GLU A 173 -1.19 8.49 -2.89
N ALA A 174 0.13 8.51 -2.67
CA ALA A 174 0.88 9.77 -2.58
C ALA A 174 0.76 10.57 -3.88
N SER A 175 0.90 9.93 -5.05
CA SER A 175 0.76 10.62 -6.34
C SER A 175 -0.64 11.20 -6.56
N ALA A 176 -1.70 10.52 -6.07
CA ALA A 176 -3.05 11.07 -6.11
C ALA A 176 -3.16 12.33 -5.23
N MET A 177 -2.60 12.30 -4.02
CA MET A 177 -2.58 13.44 -3.11
C MET A 177 -1.73 14.60 -3.68
N GLU A 178 -0.59 14.32 -4.29
CA GLU A 178 0.25 15.32 -4.97
C GLU A 178 -0.50 16.01 -6.12
N MET A 179 -1.22 15.25 -6.95
CA MET A 179 -2.06 15.79 -8.03
C MET A 179 -3.21 16.65 -7.49
N ALA A 180 -3.67 16.40 -6.27
CA ALA A 180 -4.65 17.22 -5.57
C ALA A 180 -4.04 18.45 -4.84
N GLY A 181 -2.72 18.66 -4.97
CA GLY A 181 -2.00 19.83 -4.44
C GLY A 181 -1.47 19.65 -3.01
N PHE A 182 -1.49 18.44 -2.46
CA PHE A 182 -0.91 18.13 -1.16
C PHE A 182 0.58 17.75 -1.26
N ALA A 183 1.28 17.78 -0.13
CA ALA A 183 2.68 17.38 -0.03
C ALA A 183 2.85 16.29 1.05
N PRO A 184 2.71 15.00 0.68
CA PRO A 184 2.84 13.89 1.61
C PRO A 184 4.20 13.83 2.29
N LYS A 185 4.23 13.46 3.58
CA LYS A 185 5.45 13.29 4.37
C LYS A 185 6.18 12.01 3.96
N LEU A 186 7.50 12.10 3.74
CA LEU A 186 8.37 10.94 3.55
C LEU A 186 8.84 10.41 4.91
N VAL A 187 8.52 9.15 5.21
CA VAL A 187 8.93 8.45 6.43
C VAL A 187 9.88 7.33 6.03
N VAL A 188 11.07 7.28 6.65
CA VAL A 188 12.08 6.28 6.27
C VAL A 188 11.55 4.87 6.49
N GLY A 189 11.47 4.10 5.42
CA GLY A 189 11.06 2.69 5.39
C GLY A 189 12.23 1.73 5.65
N SER A 190 12.12 0.52 5.11
CA SER A 190 13.15 -0.52 5.22
C SER A 190 13.46 -1.14 3.85
N PRO A 191 14.73 -1.44 3.56
CA PRO A 191 15.08 -2.23 2.37
C PRO A 191 14.40 -3.62 2.35
N HIS A 192 14.08 -4.16 3.51
CA HIS A 192 13.37 -5.43 3.62
C HIS A 192 11.89 -5.34 3.25
N ASN A 193 11.29 -4.15 3.27
CA ASN A 193 9.91 -3.92 2.84
C ASN A 193 9.84 -3.74 1.30
N PHE A 194 10.56 -4.56 0.54
CA PHE A 194 10.50 -4.54 -0.92
C PHE A 194 9.23 -5.21 -1.43
N LYS A 195 8.84 -4.87 -2.65
CA LYS A 195 7.70 -5.48 -3.33
C LYS A 195 8.15 -6.75 -4.03
N VAL A 196 7.68 -7.90 -3.57
CA VAL A 196 7.92 -9.19 -4.23
C VAL A 196 7.30 -9.14 -5.63
N THR A 197 8.14 -9.08 -6.65
CA THR A 197 7.71 -8.84 -8.04
C THR A 197 8.23 -9.91 -8.99
N TYR A 198 9.48 -10.27 -8.85
CA TYR A 198 10.19 -11.22 -9.72
C TYR A 198 10.50 -12.52 -9.01
N PRO A 199 10.75 -13.64 -9.72
CA PRO A 199 11.06 -14.92 -9.10
C PRO A 199 12.19 -14.88 -8.05
N PRO A 200 13.31 -14.15 -8.21
CA PRO A 200 14.34 -14.06 -7.18
C PRO A 200 13.84 -13.42 -5.86
N ASP A 201 12.84 -12.53 -5.94
CA ASP A 201 12.31 -11.86 -4.75
C ASP A 201 11.61 -12.85 -3.81
N PHE A 202 11.02 -13.92 -4.35
CA PHE A 202 10.37 -14.96 -3.55
C PHE A 202 11.37 -15.69 -2.65
N ALA A 203 12.52 -16.10 -3.22
CA ALA A 203 13.57 -16.78 -2.45
C ALA A 203 14.09 -15.86 -1.32
N LEU A 204 14.38 -14.60 -1.65
CA LEU A 204 14.81 -13.62 -0.65
C LEU A 204 13.76 -13.39 0.43
N ALA A 205 12.48 -13.31 0.06
CA ALA A 205 11.40 -13.15 1.02
C ALA A 205 11.26 -14.38 1.92
N GLU A 206 11.45 -15.59 1.39
CA GLU A 206 11.41 -16.83 2.15
C GLU A 206 12.53 -16.91 3.19
N ASP A 207 13.76 -16.57 2.80
CA ASP A 207 14.92 -16.50 3.71
C ASP A 207 14.70 -15.50 4.85
N LEU A 208 14.20 -14.31 4.52
CA LEU A 208 13.93 -13.26 5.52
C LEU A 208 12.79 -13.64 6.47
N LEU A 209 11.72 -14.25 5.98
CA LEU A 209 10.63 -14.74 6.83
C LEU A 209 11.07 -15.92 7.69
N GLY A 210 11.90 -16.82 7.15
CA GLY A 210 12.50 -17.92 7.89
C GLY A 210 13.38 -17.48 9.05
N SER A 211 14.10 -16.37 8.89
CA SER A 211 14.98 -15.80 9.94
C SER A 211 14.24 -15.07 11.07
N ARG A 212 12.94 -14.78 10.91
CA ARG A 212 12.09 -14.13 11.93
C ARG A 212 11.46 -15.12 12.92
N LYS A 213 11.62 -16.42 12.67
CA LYS A 213 11.16 -17.50 13.57
C LYS A 213 12.21 -17.77 14.63
#